data_32cd14f116d322851b7787ad9ba3afc1
#
_entry.id   32cd14f116d322851b7787ad9ba3afc1
#
_cell.length_a   1.000
_cell.length_b   1.000
_cell.length_c   1.000
_cell.angle_alpha   90.00
_cell.angle_beta   90.00
_cell.angle_gamma   90.00
#
_symmetry.space_group_name_H-M   'P 1'
#
loop_
_entity.id
_entity.type
_entity.pdbx_description
1 polymer ?
#
loop_
_entity_poly.entity_id
_entity_poly.type
_entity_poly.pdbx_seq_one_letter_code
_entity_poly.pdbx_strand_id
1 'polypeptide(L)'
;FRAPSAGPEQTGRMTFNDVVGKTGLMLVLVVVAGAVGWFSPGLMIIGAIAGLVLGLVNSFKREPSPVLIMAYAVAQGLFLGGISAFFEGAYPGIVVQAVLGTFSVFAVMLALYTSGKFRPTPRMTKIVMGAMIGYLVFMLVNLVLTWTGIGNMREGGLGLIIGAIAVLLAAYSLTMDFE
;
A
#
# COMPACT_ATOMS: atom_id res chain seq x y z
N PHE A 1 38.66 9.37 -27.08
CA PHE A 1 37.27 9.46 -27.55
C PHE A 1 36.35 9.45 -26.31
N ARG A 2 35.91 10.61 -25.85
CA ARG A 2 34.82 10.72 -24.88
C ARG A 2 33.56 11.07 -25.67
N ALA A 3 32.84 10.06 -26.12
CA ALA A 3 31.50 10.26 -26.61
C ALA A 3 30.64 10.76 -25.44
N PRO A 4 29.78 11.79 -25.60
CA PRO A 4 28.86 12.18 -24.57
C PRO A 4 27.95 10.99 -24.22
N SER A 5 27.67 10.81 -22.91
CA SER A 5 26.75 9.74 -22.48
C SER A 5 25.39 9.92 -23.15
N ALA A 6 24.86 8.82 -23.71
CA ALA A 6 23.54 8.84 -24.34
C ALA A 6 22.48 9.37 -23.34
N GLY A 7 21.68 10.34 -23.80
CA GLY A 7 20.60 10.92 -22.99
C GLY A 7 19.46 9.92 -22.75
N PRO A 8 18.54 10.21 -21.79
CA PRO A 8 17.39 9.35 -21.49
C PRO A 8 16.54 9.00 -22.71
N GLU A 9 16.36 9.95 -23.62
CA GLU A 9 15.60 9.75 -24.88
C GLU A 9 16.26 8.75 -25.83
N GLN A 10 17.59 8.65 -25.82
CA GLN A 10 18.37 7.74 -26.68
C GLN A 10 18.46 6.33 -26.08
N THR A 11 18.27 6.18 -24.77
CA THR A 11 18.40 4.91 -24.05
C THR A 11 17.06 4.31 -23.65
N GLY A 12 15.92 4.94 -23.94
CA GLY A 12 14.60 4.52 -23.52
C GLY A 12 14.40 4.53 -21.99
N ARG A 13 15.30 5.19 -21.26
CA ARG A 13 15.17 5.31 -19.79
C ARG A 13 14.10 6.31 -19.44
N MET A 14 13.28 5.97 -18.45
CA MET A 14 12.26 6.88 -17.92
C MET A 14 12.93 8.11 -17.32
N THR A 15 12.43 9.29 -17.71
CA THR A 15 12.84 10.55 -17.08
C THR A 15 12.12 10.73 -15.75
N PHE A 16 12.66 11.58 -14.87
CA PHE A 16 11.98 11.90 -13.61
C PHE A 16 10.57 12.45 -13.82
N ASN A 17 10.38 13.28 -14.85
CA ASN A 17 9.07 13.83 -15.21
C ASN A 17 8.08 12.76 -15.68
N ASP A 18 8.55 11.72 -16.40
CA ASP A 18 7.72 10.59 -16.79
C ASP A 18 7.24 9.79 -15.58
N VAL A 19 8.12 9.59 -14.60
CA VAL A 19 7.76 8.89 -13.36
C VAL A 19 6.71 9.70 -12.60
N VAL A 20 6.94 11.00 -12.39
CA VAL A 20 6.00 11.88 -11.70
C VAL A 20 4.65 11.94 -12.42
N GLY A 21 4.65 12.10 -13.74
CA GLY A 21 3.43 12.16 -14.54
C GLY A 21 2.62 10.86 -14.48
N LYS A 22 3.29 9.71 -14.63
CA LYS A 22 2.64 8.38 -14.55
C LYS A 22 2.12 8.09 -13.15
N THR A 23 2.89 8.41 -12.12
CA THR A 23 2.46 8.24 -10.71
C THR A 23 1.27 9.14 -10.39
N GLY A 24 1.30 10.39 -10.85
CA GLY A 24 0.18 11.32 -10.70
C GLY A 24 -1.10 10.80 -11.38
N LEU A 25 -0.99 10.29 -12.60
CA LEU A 25 -2.12 9.69 -13.31
C LEU A 25 -2.71 8.49 -12.54
N MET A 26 -1.84 7.59 -12.03
CA MET A 26 -2.28 6.45 -11.23
C MET A 26 -2.98 6.90 -9.95
N LEU A 27 -2.45 7.91 -9.28
CA LEU A 27 -3.08 8.47 -8.09
C LEU A 27 -4.48 9.03 -8.38
N VAL A 28 -4.62 9.79 -9.47
CA VAL A 28 -5.92 10.31 -9.90
C VAL A 28 -6.91 9.18 -10.20
N LEU A 29 -6.47 8.13 -10.91
CA LEU A 29 -7.31 6.96 -11.18
C LEU A 29 -7.77 6.27 -9.90
N VAL A 30 -6.88 6.07 -8.92
CA VAL A 30 -7.23 5.47 -7.62
C VAL A 30 -8.22 6.36 -6.87
N VAL A 31 -8.01 7.68 -6.82
CA VAL A 31 -8.90 8.61 -6.11
C VAL A 31 -10.28 8.68 -6.76
N VAL A 32 -10.36 8.80 -8.08
CA VAL A 32 -11.64 8.83 -8.81
C VAL A 32 -12.39 7.52 -8.65
N ALA A 33 -11.72 6.39 -8.83
CA ALA A 33 -12.33 5.08 -8.61
C ALA A 33 -12.71 4.87 -7.14
N GLY A 34 -11.92 5.40 -6.20
CA GLY A 34 -12.22 5.39 -4.77
C GLY A 34 -13.48 6.16 -4.44
N ALA A 35 -13.68 7.34 -5.04
CA ALA A 35 -14.93 8.09 -4.91
C ALA A 35 -16.13 7.27 -5.43
N VAL A 36 -16.01 6.62 -6.58
CA VAL A 36 -17.06 5.74 -7.11
C VAL A 36 -17.34 4.58 -6.15
N GLY A 37 -16.29 3.92 -5.62
CA GLY A 37 -16.42 2.83 -4.65
C GLY A 37 -17.08 3.27 -3.34
N TRP A 38 -16.82 4.51 -2.89
CA TRP A 38 -17.44 5.08 -1.70
C TRP A 38 -18.96 5.20 -1.83
N PHE A 39 -19.44 5.71 -2.98
CA PHE A 39 -20.88 5.84 -3.24
C PHE A 39 -21.57 4.53 -3.67
N SER A 40 -20.77 3.51 -4.01
CA SER A 40 -21.27 2.21 -4.48
C SER A 40 -20.56 1.06 -3.77
N PRO A 41 -20.84 0.81 -2.46
CA PRO A 41 -20.12 -0.19 -1.65
C PRO A 41 -20.15 -1.61 -2.22
N GLY A 42 -21.18 -1.93 -3.02
CA GLY A 42 -21.27 -3.25 -3.70
C GLY A 42 -20.13 -3.53 -4.68
N LEU A 43 -19.49 -2.48 -5.22
CA LEU A 43 -18.33 -2.61 -6.11
C LEU A 43 -17.04 -2.99 -5.34
N MET A 44 -17.04 -2.92 -4.01
CA MET A 44 -15.89 -3.30 -3.19
C MET A 44 -15.43 -4.74 -3.46
N ILE A 45 -16.36 -5.69 -3.53
CA ILE A 45 -16.04 -7.11 -3.77
C ILE A 45 -15.47 -7.30 -5.17
N ILE A 46 -16.07 -6.63 -6.16
CA ILE A 46 -15.58 -6.67 -7.55
C ILE A 46 -14.16 -6.07 -7.61
N GLY A 47 -13.95 -4.91 -6.97
CA GLY A 47 -12.65 -4.27 -6.86
C GLY A 47 -11.61 -5.14 -6.17
N ALA A 48 -11.98 -5.82 -5.09
CA ALA A 48 -11.11 -6.73 -4.37
C ALA A 48 -10.66 -7.91 -5.24
N ILE A 49 -11.61 -8.60 -5.87
CA ILE A 49 -11.32 -9.77 -6.73
C ILE A 49 -10.51 -9.34 -7.96
N ALA A 50 -10.94 -8.30 -8.65
CA ALA A 50 -10.24 -7.78 -9.83
C ALA A 50 -8.83 -7.28 -9.45
N GLY A 51 -8.69 -6.57 -8.34
CA GLY A 51 -7.40 -6.10 -7.83
C GLY A 51 -6.46 -7.24 -7.50
N LEU A 52 -6.96 -8.29 -6.82
CA LEU A 52 -6.17 -9.48 -6.52
C LEU A 52 -5.68 -10.19 -7.80
N VAL A 53 -6.59 -10.44 -8.74
CA VAL A 53 -6.26 -11.11 -10.01
C VAL A 53 -5.26 -10.28 -10.82
N LEU A 54 -5.53 -8.98 -11.01
CA LEU A 54 -4.65 -8.08 -11.74
C LEU A 54 -3.29 -7.91 -11.05
N GLY A 55 -3.26 -7.86 -9.73
CA GLY A 55 -2.03 -7.80 -8.94
C GLY A 55 -1.18 -9.06 -9.13
N LEU A 56 -1.79 -10.25 -9.06
CA LEU A 56 -1.10 -11.50 -9.33
C LEU A 56 -0.59 -11.57 -10.77
N VAL A 57 -1.43 -11.23 -11.75
CA VAL A 57 -1.02 -11.21 -13.17
C VAL A 57 0.16 -10.27 -13.38
N ASN A 58 0.12 -9.06 -12.81
CA ASN A 58 1.24 -8.11 -12.90
C ASN A 58 2.52 -8.63 -12.23
N SER A 59 2.40 -9.31 -11.09
CA SER A 59 3.56 -9.86 -10.35
C SER A 59 4.26 -11.00 -11.09
N PHE A 60 3.52 -11.81 -11.85
CA PHE A 60 4.09 -12.92 -12.61
C PHE A 60 4.49 -12.54 -14.05
N LYS A 61 4.10 -11.37 -14.52
CA LYS A 61 4.41 -10.91 -15.86
C LYS A 61 5.84 -10.35 -15.91
N ARG A 62 6.65 -10.83 -16.86
CA ARG A 62 8.04 -10.40 -17.05
C ARG A 62 8.16 -8.95 -17.54
N GLU A 63 7.20 -8.49 -18.34
CA GLU A 63 7.17 -7.11 -18.85
C GLU A 63 5.98 -6.37 -18.29
N PRO A 64 6.18 -5.21 -17.61
CA PRO A 64 5.11 -4.40 -17.09
C PRO A 64 4.19 -3.90 -18.21
N SER A 65 2.89 -4.08 -18.06
CA SER A 65 1.90 -3.56 -19.03
C SER A 65 1.22 -2.33 -18.45
N PRO A 66 1.34 -1.15 -19.07
CA PRO A 66 0.67 0.07 -18.58
C PRO A 66 -0.84 -0.10 -18.40
N VAL A 67 -1.47 -0.82 -19.33
CA VAL A 67 -2.92 -1.07 -19.28
C VAL A 67 -3.32 -1.90 -18.05
N LEU A 68 -2.56 -2.97 -17.73
CA LEU A 68 -2.82 -3.79 -16.55
C LEU A 68 -2.59 -3.02 -15.25
N ILE A 69 -1.58 -2.14 -15.23
CA ILE A 69 -1.30 -1.30 -14.06
C ILE A 69 -2.42 -0.28 -13.85
N MET A 70 -2.92 0.36 -14.93
CA MET A 70 -4.07 1.27 -14.85
C MET A 70 -5.34 0.54 -14.40
N ALA A 71 -5.62 -0.63 -14.95
CA ALA A 71 -6.76 -1.46 -14.53
C ALA A 71 -6.66 -1.87 -13.06
N TYR A 72 -5.46 -2.22 -12.61
CA TYR A 72 -5.18 -2.51 -11.20
C TYR A 72 -5.44 -1.28 -10.31
N ALA A 73 -4.99 -0.08 -10.72
CA ALA A 73 -5.21 1.16 -9.98
C ALA A 73 -6.71 1.45 -9.81
N VAL A 74 -7.51 1.26 -10.88
CA VAL A 74 -8.98 1.42 -10.81
C VAL A 74 -9.61 0.38 -9.87
N ALA A 75 -9.23 -0.89 -9.99
CA ALA A 75 -9.75 -1.96 -9.14
C ALA A 75 -9.42 -1.70 -7.66
N GLN A 76 -8.18 -1.28 -7.37
CA GLN A 76 -7.77 -0.90 -6.02
C GLN A 76 -8.53 0.33 -5.50
N GLY A 77 -8.77 1.33 -6.35
CA GLY A 77 -9.58 2.49 -5.98
C GLY A 77 -10.99 2.07 -5.55
N LEU A 78 -11.67 1.27 -6.37
CA LEU A 78 -13.02 0.76 -6.06
C LEU A 78 -13.04 -0.02 -4.73
N PHE A 79 -12.06 -0.88 -4.50
CA PHE A 79 -11.93 -1.63 -3.26
C PHE A 79 -11.71 -0.71 -2.06
N LEU A 80 -10.71 0.19 -2.14
CA LEU A 80 -10.37 1.11 -1.06
C LEU A 80 -11.52 2.06 -0.72
N GLY A 81 -12.21 2.58 -1.75
CA GLY A 81 -13.37 3.45 -1.55
C GLY A 81 -14.52 2.72 -0.86
N GLY A 82 -14.86 1.53 -1.34
CA GLY A 82 -15.94 0.72 -0.76
C GLY A 82 -15.65 0.26 0.66
N ILE A 83 -14.44 -0.22 0.95
CA ILE A 83 -14.05 -0.62 2.32
C ILE A 83 -14.01 0.58 3.26
N SER A 84 -13.56 1.75 2.78
CA SER A 84 -13.57 2.99 3.56
C SER A 84 -14.99 3.41 3.91
N ALA A 85 -15.92 3.37 2.97
CA ALA A 85 -17.34 3.65 3.24
C ALA A 85 -17.95 2.68 4.26
N PHE A 86 -17.60 1.40 4.17
CA PHE A 86 -18.04 0.39 5.12
C PHE A 86 -17.55 0.68 6.55
N PHE A 87 -16.25 0.97 6.71
CA PHE A 87 -15.70 1.30 8.02
C PHE A 87 -16.18 2.64 8.56
N GLU A 88 -16.37 3.65 7.71
CA GLU A 88 -16.91 4.95 8.13
C GLU A 88 -18.35 4.82 8.64
N GLY A 89 -19.15 3.92 8.05
CA GLY A 89 -20.49 3.62 8.54
C GLY A 89 -20.51 2.91 9.88
N ALA A 90 -19.50 2.06 10.15
CA ALA A 90 -19.36 1.34 11.43
C ALA A 90 -18.71 2.20 12.53
N TYR A 91 -17.74 3.04 12.16
CA TYR A 91 -16.93 3.86 13.06
C TYR A 91 -16.75 5.27 12.47
N PRO A 92 -17.69 6.21 12.69
CA PRO A 92 -17.64 7.54 12.11
C PRO A 92 -16.33 8.28 12.42
N GLY A 93 -15.69 8.83 11.40
CA GLY A 93 -14.42 9.55 11.50
C GLY A 93 -13.16 8.68 11.42
N ILE A 94 -13.28 7.34 11.32
CA ILE A 94 -12.12 6.45 11.30
C ILE A 94 -11.29 6.64 10.02
N VAL A 95 -11.94 6.92 8.88
CA VAL A 95 -11.24 7.09 7.60
C VAL A 95 -10.38 8.35 7.63
N VAL A 96 -10.90 9.46 8.15
CA VAL A 96 -10.13 10.70 8.30
C VAL A 96 -8.93 10.47 9.22
N GLN A 97 -9.12 9.80 10.36
CA GLN A 97 -8.04 9.46 11.28
C GLN A 97 -6.97 8.58 10.63
N ALA A 98 -7.38 7.56 9.87
CA ALA A 98 -6.46 6.68 9.16
C ALA A 98 -5.64 7.43 8.11
N VAL A 99 -6.29 8.30 7.32
CA VAL A 99 -5.62 9.13 6.30
C VAL A 99 -4.61 10.08 6.96
N LEU A 100 -5.02 10.82 7.98
CA LEU A 100 -4.13 11.72 8.72
C LEU A 100 -2.97 10.97 9.38
N GLY A 101 -3.24 9.81 9.96
CA GLY A 101 -2.21 8.94 10.54
C GLY A 101 -1.19 8.50 9.48
N THR A 102 -1.66 8.05 8.32
CA THR A 102 -0.79 7.62 7.22
C THR A 102 0.08 8.75 6.70
N PHE A 103 -0.49 9.93 6.44
CA PHE A 103 0.29 11.09 6.00
C PHE A 103 1.28 11.56 7.06
N SER A 104 0.92 11.50 8.35
CA SER A 104 1.82 11.86 9.45
C SER A 104 3.02 10.93 9.49
N VAL A 105 2.80 9.61 9.43
CA VAL A 105 3.87 8.61 9.39
C VAL A 105 4.74 8.81 8.15
N PHE A 106 4.12 8.99 6.98
CA PHE A 106 4.84 9.24 5.74
C PHE A 106 5.76 10.48 5.84
N ALA A 107 5.22 11.61 6.33
CA ALA A 107 5.99 12.85 6.47
C ALA A 107 7.17 12.69 7.45
N VAL A 108 6.96 12.03 8.58
CA VAL A 108 8.01 11.77 9.56
C VAL A 108 9.08 10.85 8.98
N MET A 109 8.69 9.75 8.32
CA MET A 109 9.66 8.81 7.73
C MET A 109 10.44 9.45 6.57
N LEU A 110 9.78 10.25 5.74
CA LEU A 110 10.44 11.00 4.68
C LEU A 110 11.47 12.00 5.25
N ALA A 111 11.10 12.74 6.30
CA ALA A 111 12.01 13.66 6.98
C ALA A 111 13.21 12.95 7.62
N LEU A 112 12.99 11.79 8.24
CA LEU A 112 14.06 10.96 8.80
C LEU A 112 14.98 10.41 7.72
N TYR A 113 14.44 9.95 6.61
CA TYR A 113 15.20 9.44 5.48
C TYR A 113 16.04 10.55 4.83
N THR A 114 15.43 11.70 4.51
CA THR A 114 16.13 12.84 3.88
C THR A 114 17.20 13.45 4.80
N SER A 115 17.03 13.38 6.13
CA SER A 115 18.06 13.81 7.09
C SER A 115 19.28 12.89 7.14
N GLY A 116 19.23 11.73 6.47
CA GLY A 116 20.31 10.74 6.46
C GLY A 116 20.54 10.00 7.78
N LYS A 117 19.76 10.31 8.82
CA LYS A 117 19.88 9.70 10.16
C LYS A 117 19.33 8.29 10.22
N PHE A 118 18.39 7.98 9.34
CA PHE A 118 17.72 6.69 9.31
C PHE A 118 17.83 6.08 7.91
N ARG A 119 18.68 5.07 7.78
CA ARG A 119 18.84 4.29 6.54
C ARG A 119 18.61 2.82 6.84
N PRO A 120 17.88 2.10 5.98
CA PRO A 120 17.68 0.67 6.16
C PRO A 120 19.02 -0.06 6.13
N THR A 121 19.22 -0.95 7.08
CA THR A 121 20.39 -1.83 7.10
C THR A 121 19.97 -3.24 6.70
N PRO A 122 20.84 -4.02 6.01
CA PRO A 122 20.47 -5.38 5.58
C PRO A 122 20.03 -6.31 6.73
N ARG A 123 20.53 -6.08 7.96
CA ARG A 123 20.10 -6.82 9.14
C ARG A 123 18.69 -6.43 9.58
N MET A 124 18.40 -5.14 9.68
CA MET A 124 17.07 -4.66 10.04
C MET A 124 16.04 -5.04 8.99
N THR A 125 16.37 -4.94 7.72
CA THR A 125 15.48 -5.37 6.62
C THR A 125 15.08 -6.84 6.77
N LYS A 126 16.04 -7.75 7.06
CA LYS A 126 15.73 -9.16 7.29
C LYS A 126 14.82 -9.38 8.51
N ILE A 127 15.06 -8.66 9.61
CA ILE A 127 14.23 -8.75 10.83
C ILE A 127 12.81 -8.26 10.53
N VAL A 128 12.66 -7.12 9.86
CA VAL A 128 11.36 -6.56 9.53
C VAL A 128 10.61 -7.44 8.54
N MET A 129 11.27 -7.98 7.51
CA MET A 129 10.64 -8.95 6.60
C MET A 129 10.15 -10.20 7.35
N GLY A 130 10.96 -10.74 8.27
CA GLY A 130 10.54 -11.85 9.12
C GLY A 130 9.34 -11.49 10.00
N ALA A 131 9.34 -10.31 10.60
CA ALA A 131 8.23 -9.81 11.41
C ALA A 131 6.96 -9.57 10.57
N MET A 132 7.08 -9.08 9.34
CA MET A 132 5.96 -8.92 8.41
C MET A 132 5.34 -10.27 8.03
N ILE A 133 6.16 -11.28 7.74
CA ILE A 133 5.67 -12.64 7.48
C ILE A 133 4.96 -13.19 8.72
N GLY A 134 5.55 -13.03 9.90
CA GLY A 134 4.94 -13.43 11.16
C GLY A 134 3.60 -12.72 11.42
N TYR A 135 3.53 -11.43 11.11
CA TYR A 135 2.29 -10.67 11.19
C TYR A 135 1.23 -11.15 10.18
N LEU A 136 1.64 -11.47 8.95
CA LEU A 136 0.73 -12.06 7.95
C LEU A 136 0.14 -13.38 8.45
N VAL A 137 0.99 -14.28 8.97
CA VAL A 137 0.55 -15.56 9.54
C VAL A 137 -0.43 -15.33 10.69
N PHE A 138 -0.09 -14.39 11.60
CA PHE A 138 -1.00 -14.00 12.69
C PHE A 138 -2.36 -13.51 12.17
N MET A 139 -2.37 -12.68 11.13
CA MET A 139 -3.60 -12.18 10.50
C MET A 139 -4.45 -13.31 9.93
N LEU A 140 -3.82 -14.28 9.26
CA LEU A 140 -4.53 -15.44 8.71
C LEU A 140 -5.12 -16.33 9.81
N VAL A 141 -4.34 -16.58 10.87
CA VAL A 141 -4.82 -17.33 12.03
C VAL A 141 -5.99 -16.61 12.70
N ASN A 142 -5.86 -15.31 12.93
CA ASN A 142 -6.92 -14.49 13.51
C ASN A 142 -8.20 -14.49 12.64
N LEU A 143 -8.05 -14.44 11.33
CA LEU A 143 -9.18 -14.54 10.40
C LEU A 143 -9.92 -15.87 10.55
N VAL A 144 -9.18 -16.98 10.62
CA VAL A 144 -9.77 -18.32 10.83
C VAL A 144 -10.47 -18.41 12.19
N LEU A 145 -9.85 -17.90 13.27
CA LEU A 145 -10.43 -17.90 14.61
C LEU A 145 -11.73 -17.07 14.66
N THR A 146 -11.75 -15.93 14.01
CA THR A 146 -12.95 -15.07 13.90
C THR A 146 -14.05 -15.80 13.12
N TRP A 147 -13.70 -16.47 12.03
CA TRP A 147 -14.65 -17.25 11.22
C TRP A 147 -15.24 -18.46 11.96
N THR A 148 -14.45 -19.11 12.80
CA THR A 148 -14.89 -20.25 13.61
C THR A 148 -15.65 -19.85 14.88
N GLY A 149 -15.78 -18.54 15.17
CA GLY A 149 -16.49 -18.03 16.33
C GLY A 149 -15.74 -18.21 17.66
N ILE A 150 -14.46 -18.61 17.64
CA ILE A 150 -13.64 -18.81 18.85
C ILE A 150 -13.27 -17.46 19.50
N GLY A 151 -13.34 -16.35 18.73
CA GLY A 151 -13.07 -15.00 19.18
C GLY A 151 -12.04 -14.27 18.32
N ASN A 152 -11.89 -12.99 18.60
CA ASN A 152 -10.95 -12.11 17.88
C ASN A 152 -9.82 -11.71 18.82
N MET A 153 -8.59 -12.16 18.54
CA MET A 153 -7.42 -11.83 19.35
C MET A 153 -7.02 -10.34 19.28
N ARG A 154 -7.68 -9.55 18.42
CA ARG A 154 -7.43 -8.12 18.26
C ARG A 154 -8.33 -7.24 19.12
N GLU A 155 -9.18 -7.82 19.94
CA GLU A 155 -10.06 -7.08 20.85
C GLU A 155 -9.31 -6.65 22.12
N GLY A 156 -9.69 -5.48 22.65
CA GLY A 156 -9.12 -4.96 23.88
C GLY A 156 -7.68 -4.44 23.76
N GLY A 157 -6.94 -4.49 24.86
CA GLY A 157 -5.57 -3.96 24.97
C GLY A 157 -4.55 -4.65 24.07
N LEU A 158 -4.73 -5.95 23.79
CA LEU A 158 -3.85 -6.68 22.86
C LEU A 158 -3.96 -6.15 21.43
N GLY A 159 -5.16 -5.77 21.00
CA GLY A 159 -5.37 -5.18 19.67
C GLY A 159 -4.60 -3.87 19.48
N LEU A 160 -4.49 -3.06 20.52
CA LEU A 160 -3.74 -1.81 20.52
C LEU A 160 -2.23 -2.07 20.34
N ILE A 161 -1.68 -3.03 21.07
CA ILE A 161 -0.25 -3.40 20.98
C ILE A 161 0.07 -3.96 19.58
N ILE A 162 -0.76 -4.87 19.09
CA ILE A 162 -0.61 -5.47 17.76
C ILE A 162 -0.72 -4.39 16.66
N GLY A 163 -1.66 -3.46 16.80
CA GLY A 163 -1.80 -2.33 15.89
C GLY A 163 -0.59 -1.41 15.89
N ALA A 164 -0.04 -1.08 17.06
CA ALA A 164 1.19 -0.28 17.18
C ALA A 164 2.39 -0.97 16.50
N ILE A 165 2.56 -2.28 16.71
CA ILE A 165 3.61 -3.06 16.03
C ILE A 165 3.41 -3.02 14.52
N ALA A 166 2.18 -3.18 14.03
CA ALA A 166 1.87 -3.13 12.60
C ALA A 166 2.23 -1.77 11.99
N VAL A 167 1.91 -0.66 12.66
CA VAL A 167 2.27 0.70 12.23
C VAL A 167 3.79 0.88 12.16
N LEU A 168 4.53 0.39 13.16
CA LEU A 168 5.99 0.46 13.16
C LEU A 168 6.61 -0.35 12.01
N LEU A 169 6.09 -1.55 11.74
CA LEU A 169 6.52 -2.36 10.61
C LEU A 169 6.23 -1.67 9.27
N ALA A 170 5.04 -1.10 9.10
CA ALA A 170 4.68 -0.34 7.90
C ALA A 170 5.56 0.92 7.73
N ALA A 171 5.81 1.65 8.81
CA ALA A 171 6.69 2.82 8.80
C ALA A 171 8.13 2.46 8.37
N TYR A 172 8.66 1.34 8.87
CA TYR A 172 9.98 0.88 8.44
C TYR A 172 9.96 0.42 6.97
N SER A 173 8.92 -0.30 6.51
CA SER A 173 8.79 -0.73 5.11
C SER A 173 8.84 0.46 4.16
N LEU A 174 8.22 1.58 4.54
CA LEU A 174 8.23 2.81 3.77
C LEU A 174 9.66 3.35 3.51
N THR A 175 10.59 3.15 4.45
CA THR A 175 11.99 3.56 4.23
C THR A 175 12.70 2.70 3.18
N MET A 176 12.29 1.45 3.01
CA MET A 176 12.84 0.58 1.96
C MET A 176 12.32 0.98 0.57
N ASP A 177 11.13 1.58 0.49
CA ASP A 177 10.56 2.07 -0.75
C ASP A 177 11.24 3.36 -1.24
N PHE A 178 11.95 4.06 -0.35
CA PHE A 178 12.72 5.28 -0.70
C PHE A 178 14.12 5.00 -1.27
N GLU A 179 14.65 3.77 -1.16
CA GLU A 179 15.93 3.34 -1.74
C GLU A 179 15.78 2.73 -3.14
#